data_ff164548bc22d9d6436ae805bf9fa702
#
_entry.id   ff164548bc22d9d6436ae805bf9fa702
#
_cell.length_a   1.000
_cell.length_b   1.000
_cell.length_c   1.000
_cell.angle_alpha   90.00
_cell.angle_beta   90.00
_cell.angle_gamma   90.00
#
_symmetry.space_group_name_H-M   'P 1'
#
loop_
_entity.id
_entity.type
_entity.pdbx_description
1 polymer ?
#
loop_
_entity_poly.entity_id
_entity_poly.type
_entity_poly.pdbx_seq_one_letter_code
_entity_poly.pdbx_strand_id
1 'polypeptide(L)'
;MQQMPLSRRVIFSDWHGVLSRDPFWVSIRNSATHPLHDQLEAGMAALFRNEVAANEWMKGLLSSAEVIQEMGIQLHGRFRDDFLARRLDLDCARMKVNVDLFEVLRIMRTDAVVVIATDNMDCFVRAFENARTRPRKPRLPVGGTLADWAKICDDIICSSQNGALKSENPQAFFGPWLDRHGVAFSEAVLLDDREDNCAAFTAQGGTAIRWKMGTSDVAEAKDQLEQWLESLDKARVTKAGGTLVPASPGSP
;
A
#
# COMPACT_ATOMS: atom_id res chain seq x y z
N MET A 1 5.42 23.72 -1.93
CA MET A 1 4.71 22.70 -1.15
C MET A 1 3.36 23.30 -0.75
N GLN A 2 2.29 22.88 -1.42
CA GLN A 2 0.93 23.22 -0.98
C GLN A 2 0.66 22.43 0.29
N GLN A 3 0.40 23.11 1.40
CA GLN A 3 -0.16 22.48 2.60
C GLN A 3 -1.50 21.89 2.19
N MET A 4 -1.59 20.56 2.22
CA MET A 4 -2.88 19.88 2.08
C MET A 4 -3.78 20.32 3.25
N PRO A 5 -5.05 20.65 2.98
CA PRO A 5 -5.98 20.89 4.07
C PRO A 5 -6.04 19.63 4.93
N LEU A 6 -5.88 19.82 6.25
CA LEU A 6 -5.81 18.78 7.27
C LEU A 6 -7.14 18.01 7.37
N SER A 7 -7.38 17.11 6.43
CA SER A 7 -8.24 15.98 6.71
C SER A 7 -7.50 15.12 7.73
N ARG A 8 -7.98 15.08 8.97
CA ARG A 8 -7.43 14.19 10.02
C ARG A 8 -7.86 12.74 9.82
N ARG A 9 -8.08 12.31 8.59
CA ARG A 9 -8.60 10.98 8.23
C ARG A 9 -7.71 10.40 7.17
N VAL A 10 -7.35 9.13 7.34
CA VAL A 10 -6.52 8.45 6.37
C VAL A 10 -7.09 7.07 6.03
N ILE A 11 -7.10 6.77 4.74
CA ILE A 11 -7.35 5.44 4.20
C ILE A 11 -6.00 4.86 3.81
N PHE A 12 -5.56 3.86 4.55
CA PHE A 12 -4.44 3.01 4.16
C PHE A 12 -4.96 1.87 3.29
N SER A 13 -4.37 1.66 2.13
CA SER A 13 -4.72 0.54 1.26
C SER A 13 -3.50 -0.32 0.99
N ASP A 14 -3.61 -1.62 1.22
CA ASP A 14 -2.57 -2.54 0.76
C ASP A 14 -2.53 -2.60 -0.77
N TRP A 15 -1.41 -3.11 -1.28
CA TRP A 15 -1.20 -3.28 -2.72
C TRP A 15 -1.50 -4.70 -3.19
N HIS A 16 -0.71 -5.68 -2.75
CA HIS A 16 -0.91 -7.06 -3.17
C HIS A 16 -2.14 -7.70 -2.52
N GLY A 17 -2.98 -8.33 -3.35
CA GLY A 17 -4.22 -8.93 -2.88
C GLY A 17 -5.40 -7.94 -2.79
N VAL A 18 -5.13 -6.64 -2.71
CA VAL A 18 -6.12 -5.55 -2.66
C VAL A 18 -6.16 -4.81 -4.00
N LEU A 19 -5.14 -4.04 -4.31
CA LEU A 19 -5.10 -3.21 -5.52
C LEU A 19 -4.51 -3.94 -6.72
N SER A 20 -3.69 -4.97 -6.52
CA SER A 20 -3.07 -5.75 -7.58
C SER A 20 -2.87 -7.22 -7.19
N ARG A 21 -2.81 -8.09 -8.21
CA ARG A 21 -2.40 -9.49 -8.08
C ARG A 21 -1.20 -9.86 -8.94
N ASP A 22 -0.67 -8.89 -9.66
CA ASP A 22 0.45 -9.18 -10.55
C ASP A 22 1.70 -9.51 -9.73
N PRO A 23 2.35 -10.65 -10.01
CA PRO A 23 3.58 -11.03 -9.33
C PRO A 23 4.76 -10.18 -9.82
N PHE A 24 5.83 -10.17 -9.05
CA PHE A 24 7.12 -9.65 -9.52
C PHE A 24 7.59 -10.40 -10.77
N TRP A 25 8.28 -9.70 -11.67
CA TRP A 25 8.72 -10.24 -12.96
C TRP A 25 7.58 -10.84 -13.79
N VAL A 26 6.39 -10.25 -13.72
CA VAL A 26 5.17 -10.75 -14.38
C VAL A 26 5.37 -11.06 -15.87
N SER A 27 6.20 -10.27 -16.56
CA SER A 27 6.47 -10.46 -17.98
C SER A 27 7.33 -11.68 -18.32
N ILE A 28 8.11 -12.16 -17.35
CA ILE A 28 8.88 -13.41 -17.47
C ILE A 28 8.02 -14.58 -16.99
N ARG A 29 7.41 -14.43 -15.81
CA ARG A 29 6.65 -15.48 -15.14
C ARG A 29 5.40 -15.91 -15.92
N ASN A 30 4.75 -14.98 -16.60
CA ASN A 30 3.58 -15.27 -17.44
C ASN A 30 3.96 -15.77 -18.86
N SER A 31 5.23 -16.02 -19.14
CA SER A 31 5.71 -16.47 -20.45
C SER A 31 6.56 -17.73 -20.32
N ALA A 32 5.92 -18.88 -20.36
CA ALA A 32 6.61 -20.19 -20.27
C ALA A 32 7.69 -20.40 -21.33
N THR A 33 7.64 -19.64 -22.45
CA THR A 33 8.66 -19.68 -23.49
C THR A 33 9.83 -18.69 -23.25
N HIS A 34 9.77 -17.89 -22.18
CA HIS A 34 10.85 -16.96 -21.87
C HIS A 34 12.10 -17.74 -21.40
N PRO A 35 13.30 -17.47 -21.94
CA PRO A 35 14.51 -18.26 -21.62
C PRO A 35 14.90 -18.30 -20.15
N LEU A 36 14.44 -17.34 -19.35
CA LEU A 36 14.72 -17.28 -17.91
C LEU A 36 13.53 -17.72 -17.06
N HIS A 37 12.42 -18.20 -17.65
CA HIS A 37 11.20 -18.54 -16.92
C HIS A 37 11.46 -19.57 -15.81
N ASP A 38 12.01 -20.73 -16.18
CA ASP A 38 12.19 -21.84 -15.22
C ASP A 38 13.21 -21.51 -14.12
N GLN A 39 14.30 -20.80 -14.48
CA GLN A 39 15.29 -20.37 -13.50
C GLN A 39 14.69 -19.37 -12.52
N LEU A 40 13.88 -18.42 -13.03
CA LEU A 40 13.24 -17.41 -12.19
C LEU A 40 12.19 -18.03 -11.27
N GLU A 41 11.34 -18.93 -11.78
CA GLU A 41 10.36 -19.64 -10.94
C GLU A 41 11.03 -20.48 -9.85
N ALA A 42 12.11 -21.18 -10.19
CA ALA A 42 12.88 -21.95 -9.21
C ALA A 42 13.55 -21.05 -8.15
N GLY A 43 14.15 -19.93 -8.55
CA GLY A 43 14.78 -18.96 -7.66
C GLY A 43 13.76 -18.30 -6.72
N MET A 44 12.61 -17.85 -7.26
CA MET A 44 11.52 -17.28 -6.46
C MET A 44 10.93 -18.31 -5.49
N ALA A 45 10.71 -19.55 -5.93
CA ALA A 45 10.23 -20.60 -5.05
C ALA A 45 11.22 -20.95 -3.94
N ALA A 46 12.52 -20.89 -4.19
CA ALA A 46 13.56 -21.09 -3.18
C ALA A 46 13.57 -19.93 -2.17
N LEU A 47 13.50 -18.69 -2.66
CA LEU A 47 13.46 -17.49 -1.83
C LEU A 47 12.25 -17.50 -0.87
N PHE A 48 11.05 -17.72 -1.38
CA PHE A 48 9.83 -17.71 -0.55
C PHE A 48 9.66 -18.95 0.34
N ARG A 49 10.41 -20.03 0.11
CA ARG A 49 10.54 -21.12 1.10
C ARG A 49 11.45 -20.75 2.26
N ASN A 50 12.38 -19.84 2.07
CA ASN A 50 13.20 -19.27 3.12
C ASN A 50 12.49 -18.00 3.67
N GLU A 51 11.61 -18.21 4.65
CA GLU A 51 10.84 -17.09 5.25
C GLU A 51 11.73 -15.97 5.78
N VAL A 52 12.94 -16.28 6.25
CA VAL A 52 13.89 -15.28 6.73
C VAL A 52 14.32 -14.36 5.60
N ALA A 53 14.80 -14.91 4.48
CA ALA A 53 15.25 -14.12 3.34
C ALA A 53 14.11 -13.33 2.69
N ALA A 54 12.92 -13.92 2.59
CA ALA A 54 11.73 -13.23 2.08
C ALA A 54 11.35 -12.04 2.98
N ASN A 55 11.35 -12.24 4.31
CA ASN A 55 11.06 -11.17 5.27
C ASN A 55 12.15 -10.09 5.28
N GLU A 56 13.43 -10.46 5.17
CA GLU A 56 14.54 -9.51 5.06
C GLU A 56 14.42 -8.64 3.82
N TRP A 57 14.02 -9.21 2.69
CA TRP A 57 13.74 -8.43 1.48
C TRP A 57 12.54 -7.50 1.67
N MET A 58 11.43 -7.99 2.22
CA MET A 58 10.26 -7.16 2.51
C MET A 58 10.55 -6.05 3.53
N LYS A 59 11.48 -6.27 4.47
CA LYS A 59 11.91 -5.26 5.44
C LYS A 59 13.04 -4.34 4.93
N GLY A 60 13.52 -4.54 3.69
CA GLY A 60 14.61 -3.76 3.13
C GLY A 60 15.98 -4.05 3.72
N LEU A 61 16.13 -5.14 4.48
CA LEU A 61 17.41 -5.64 4.99
C LEU A 61 18.24 -6.31 3.88
N LEU A 62 17.56 -6.86 2.87
CA LEU A 62 18.12 -7.25 1.59
C LEU A 62 17.55 -6.35 0.48
N SER A 63 18.40 -5.88 -0.40
CA SER A 63 17.97 -5.18 -1.61
C SER A 63 17.52 -6.16 -2.70
N SER A 64 16.71 -5.68 -3.65
CA SER A 64 16.37 -6.47 -4.84
C SER A 64 17.59 -6.95 -5.64
N ALA A 65 18.70 -6.21 -5.61
CA ALA A 65 19.94 -6.60 -6.27
C ALA A 65 20.60 -7.79 -5.59
N GLU A 66 20.67 -7.80 -4.25
CA GLU A 66 21.20 -8.92 -3.46
C GLU A 66 20.33 -10.17 -3.63
N VAL A 67 19.01 -10.03 -3.59
CA VAL A 67 18.09 -11.14 -3.84
C VAL A 67 18.25 -11.74 -5.24
N ILE A 68 18.41 -10.91 -6.28
CA ILE A 68 18.69 -11.40 -7.64
C ILE A 68 20.01 -12.17 -7.70
N GLN A 69 21.02 -11.70 -6.97
CA GLN A 69 22.31 -12.39 -6.88
C GLN A 69 22.19 -13.74 -6.16
N GLU A 70 21.46 -13.80 -5.04
CA GLU A 70 21.21 -15.03 -4.27
C GLU A 70 20.42 -16.07 -5.07
N MET A 71 19.50 -15.65 -5.93
CA MET A 71 18.79 -16.58 -6.82
C MET A 71 19.72 -17.32 -7.79
N GLY A 72 20.94 -16.85 -8.00
CA GLY A 72 21.97 -17.52 -8.81
C GLY A 72 21.60 -17.71 -10.28
N ILE A 73 20.68 -16.88 -10.81
CA ILE A 73 20.19 -17.00 -12.19
C ILE A 73 21.30 -16.64 -13.17
N GLN A 74 21.63 -17.59 -14.05
CA GLN A 74 22.67 -17.40 -15.05
C GLN A 74 22.15 -16.65 -16.27
N LEU A 75 22.65 -15.43 -16.46
CA LEU A 75 22.33 -14.63 -17.61
C LEU A 75 23.31 -14.92 -18.75
N HIS A 76 22.80 -15.35 -19.89
CA HIS A 76 23.62 -15.71 -21.06
C HIS A 76 23.15 -15.03 -22.35
N GLY A 77 24.05 -14.87 -23.29
CA GLY A 77 23.76 -14.39 -24.63
C GLY A 77 23.32 -12.92 -24.68
N ARG A 78 22.05 -12.67 -25.01
CA ARG A 78 21.49 -11.32 -25.16
C ARG A 78 21.14 -10.59 -23.87
N PHE A 79 21.16 -11.28 -22.73
CA PHE A 79 20.81 -10.68 -21.44
C PHE A 79 22.04 -10.03 -20.81
N ARG A 80 21.90 -8.77 -20.44
CA ARG A 80 22.92 -8.02 -19.69
C ARG A 80 22.81 -8.34 -18.22
N ASP A 81 23.87 -8.13 -17.45
CA ASP A 81 23.92 -8.42 -16.01
C ASP A 81 22.83 -7.67 -15.22
N ASP A 82 22.41 -6.49 -15.68
CA ASP A 82 21.37 -5.69 -15.05
C ASP A 82 19.92 -6.05 -15.51
N PHE A 83 19.77 -7.06 -16.38
CA PHE A 83 18.50 -7.36 -17.04
C PHE A 83 17.36 -7.63 -16.05
N LEU A 84 17.58 -8.49 -15.04
CA LEU A 84 16.55 -8.87 -14.07
C LEU A 84 16.15 -7.69 -13.17
N ALA A 85 17.10 -6.87 -12.74
CA ALA A 85 16.81 -5.69 -11.93
C ALA A 85 15.99 -4.65 -12.70
N ARG A 86 16.40 -4.34 -13.93
CA ARG A 86 15.64 -3.41 -14.80
C ARG A 86 14.26 -3.94 -15.17
N ARG A 87 14.17 -5.26 -15.37
CA ARG A 87 12.90 -5.89 -15.69
C ARG A 87 11.94 -5.85 -14.53
N LEU A 88 12.44 -6.07 -13.32
CA LEU A 88 11.67 -5.97 -12.09
C LEU A 88 11.04 -4.57 -11.93
N ASP A 89 11.85 -3.51 -12.03
CA ASP A 89 11.35 -2.12 -11.92
C ASP A 89 10.30 -1.79 -13.01
N LEU A 90 10.52 -2.28 -14.24
CA LEU A 90 9.56 -2.08 -15.34
C LEU A 90 8.24 -2.83 -15.11
N ASP A 91 8.32 -4.06 -14.61
CA ASP A 91 7.15 -4.89 -14.36
C ASP A 91 6.38 -4.37 -13.15
N CYS A 92 7.04 -3.90 -12.08
CA CYS A 92 6.38 -3.20 -10.97
C CYS A 92 5.56 -1.99 -11.48
N ALA A 93 6.14 -1.14 -12.32
CA ALA A 93 5.42 0.01 -12.87
C ALA A 93 4.23 -0.36 -13.77
N ARG A 94 4.21 -1.59 -14.29
CA ARG A 94 3.17 -2.14 -15.17
C ARG A 94 2.21 -3.09 -14.48
N MET A 95 2.33 -3.30 -13.18
CA MET A 95 1.37 -4.10 -12.41
C MET A 95 -0.04 -3.60 -12.68
N LYS A 96 -0.92 -4.52 -13.08
CA LYS A 96 -2.32 -4.23 -13.32
C LYS A 96 -3.01 -3.95 -11.99
N VAL A 97 -3.92 -3.00 -12.01
CA VAL A 97 -4.63 -2.58 -10.81
C VAL A 97 -6.13 -2.85 -10.93
N ASN A 98 -6.78 -2.98 -9.80
CA ASN A 98 -8.23 -2.96 -9.70
C ASN A 98 -8.71 -1.50 -9.91
N VAL A 99 -9.11 -1.20 -11.14
CA VAL A 99 -9.54 0.15 -11.54
C VAL A 99 -10.76 0.61 -10.74
N ASP A 100 -11.72 -0.29 -10.51
CA ASP A 100 -12.97 0.05 -9.82
C ASP A 100 -12.70 0.45 -8.36
N LEU A 101 -11.83 -0.28 -7.65
CA LEU A 101 -11.44 0.08 -6.29
C LEU A 101 -10.63 1.38 -6.25
N PHE A 102 -9.74 1.59 -7.22
CA PHE A 102 -9.03 2.86 -7.33
C PHE A 102 -9.96 4.06 -7.58
N GLU A 103 -11.03 3.87 -8.36
CA GLU A 103 -12.04 4.93 -8.54
C GLU A 103 -12.78 5.23 -7.23
N VAL A 104 -13.09 4.22 -6.43
CA VAL A 104 -13.62 4.43 -5.07
C VAL A 104 -12.65 5.26 -4.23
N LEU A 105 -11.36 4.86 -4.17
CA LEU A 105 -10.34 5.60 -3.41
C LEU A 105 -10.17 7.03 -3.94
N ARG A 106 -10.24 7.25 -5.25
CA ARG A 106 -10.19 8.58 -5.86
C ARG A 106 -11.35 9.47 -5.40
N ILE A 107 -12.55 8.91 -5.27
CA ILE A 107 -13.72 9.63 -4.76
C ILE A 107 -13.52 9.97 -3.28
N MET A 108 -13.06 9.01 -2.47
CA MET A 108 -12.83 9.20 -1.03
C MET A 108 -11.78 10.26 -0.71
N ARG A 109 -10.90 10.61 -1.66
CA ARG A 109 -9.90 11.69 -1.48
C ARG A 109 -10.48 13.08 -1.22
N THR A 110 -11.77 13.29 -1.44
CA THR A 110 -12.44 14.54 -1.04
C THR A 110 -12.51 14.69 0.49
N ASP A 111 -12.55 13.56 1.22
CA ASP A 111 -12.83 13.51 2.64
C ASP A 111 -11.71 12.89 3.48
N ALA A 112 -10.80 12.15 2.85
CA ALA A 112 -9.69 11.47 3.49
C ALA A 112 -8.41 11.48 2.64
N VAL A 113 -7.25 11.40 3.27
CA VAL A 113 -5.96 11.16 2.61
C VAL A 113 -5.88 9.69 2.23
N VAL A 114 -5.45 9.37 1.02
CA VAL A 114 -5.27 7.98 0.55
C VAL A 114 -3.78 7.64 0.47
N VAL A 115 -3.37 6.65 1.24
CA VAL A 115 -1.97 6.20 1.37
C VAL A 115 -1.87 4.73 1.03
N ILE A 116 -0.92 4.37 0.17
CA ILE A 116 -0.56 2.97 0.00
C ILE A 116 0.23 2.51 1.23
N ALA A 117 -0.21 1.45 1.88
CA ALA A 117 0.43 0.87 3.06
C ALA A 117 0.68 -0.63 2.81
N THR A 118 1.90 -0.99 2.40
CA THR A 118 2.16 -2.32 1.85
C THR A 118 3.42 -2.97 2.41
N ASP A 119 3.31 -4.27 2.72
CA ASP A 119 4.47 -5.12 2.95
C ASP A 119 5.05 -5.49 1.59
N ASN A 120 6.07 -4.73 1.18
CA ASN A 120 6.59 -4.82 -0.17
C ASN A 120 8.08 -4.44 -0.23
N MET A 121 8.72 -4.74 -1.36
CA MET A 121 10.14 -4.61 -1.56
C MET A 121 10.54 -3.22 -2.10
N ASP A 122 11.82 -2.91 -2.03
CA ASP A 122 12.43 -1.66 -2.50
C ASP A 122 12.14 -1.35 -3.97
N CYS A 123 12.05 -2.36 -4.83
CA CYS A 123 11.71 -2.21 -6.24
C CYS A 123 10.30 -1.64 -6.47
N PHE A 124 9.35 -2.02 -5.62
CA PHE A 124 7.99 -1.47 -5.68
C PHE A 124 7.99 0.03 -5.33
N VAL A 125 8.68 0.41 -4.26
CA VAL A 125 8.82 1.83 -3.87
C VAL A 125 9.43 2.65 -4.98
N ARG A 126 10.54 2.18 -5.58
CA ARG A 126 11.17 2.88 -6.72
C ARG A 126 10.22 3.04 -7.90
N ALA A 127 9.45 2.01 -8.23
CA ALA A 127 8.48 2.08 -9.33
C ALA A 127 7.35 3.08 -9.03
N PHE A 128 6.83 3.07 -7.79
CA PHE A 128 5.78 3.98 -7.34
C PHE A 128 6.24 5.45 -7.37
N GLU A 129 7.39 5.76 -6.76
CA GLU A 129 7.94 7.12 -6.73
C GLU A 129 8.28 7.63 -8.14
N ASN A 130 8.86 6.79 -8.99
CA ASN A 130 9.10 7.12 -10.39
C ASN A 130 7.80 7.41 -11.14
N ALA A 131 6.71 6.70 -10.85
CA ALA A 131 5.42 6.95 -11.47
C ALA A 131 4.80 8.27 -11.00
N ARG A 132 4.94 8.63 -9.73
CA ARG A 132 4.47 9.91 -9.17
C ARG A 132 5.21 11.12 -9.73
N THR A 133 6.52 11.03 -9.88
CA THR A 133 7.36 12.15 -10.27
C THR A 133 7.41 12.40 -11.78
N ARG A 134 7.14 11.40 -12.60
CA ARG A 134 7.16 11.55 -14.05
C ARG A 134 6.05 12.49 -14.55
N PRO A 135 6.39 13.50 -15.38
CA PRO A 135 5.40 14.38 -15.99
C PRO A 135 4.64 13.63 -17.10
N ARG A 136 3.63 12.87 -16.74
CA ARG A 136 2.68 12.32 -17.72
C ARG A 136 1.39 13.14 -17.67
N LYS A 137 0.89 13.56 -18.83
CA LYS A 137 -0.48 14.06 -18.93
C LYS A 137 -1.41 12.92 -18.56
N PRO A 138 -2.35 13.11 -17.62
CA PRO A 138 -3.34 12.10 -17.33
C PRO A 138 -4.12 11.80 -18.61
N ARG A 139 -4.03 10.60 -19.12
CA ARG A 139 -4.89 10.09 -20.18
C ARG A 139 -6.07 9.41 -19.51
N LEU A 140 -7.25 9.96 -19.67
CA LEU A 140 -8.50 9.28 -19.30
C LEU A 140 -9.14 8.69 -20.58
N PRO A 141 -9.66 7.45 -20.56
CA PRO A 141 -9.61 6.52 -19.43
C PRO A 141 -8.18 6.07 -19.16
N VAL A 142 -7.84 6.06 -17.90
CA VAL A 142 -6.51 5.70 -17.43
C VAL A 142 -6.27 4.22 -17.72
N GLY A 143 -5.09 3.85 -18.20
CA GLY A 143 -4.69 2.46 -18.28
C GLY A 143 -4.67 1.85 -16.86
N GLY A 144 -5.02 0.58 -16.74
CA GLY A 144 -5.13 -0.08 -15.45
C GLY A 144 -3.78 -0.52 -14.87
N THR A 145 -2.78 0.38 -14.73
CA THR A 145 -1.45 0.03 -14.19
C THR A 145 -1.04 0.95 -13.04
N LEU A 146 -0.08 0.51 -12.22
CA LEU A 146 0.53 1.32 -11.16
C LEU A 146 1.01 2.68 -11.70
N ALA A 147 1.66 2.69 -12.85
CA ALA A 147 2.18 3.93 -13.45
C ALA A 147 1.09 4.96 -13.77
N ASP A 148 -0.13 4.53 -13.99
CA ASP A 148 -1.27 5.40 -14.26
C ASP A 148 -1.89 5.93 -12.98
N TRP A 149 -1.95 5.11 -11.92
CA TRP A 149 -2.71 5.37 -10.72
C TRP A 149 -1.91 5.89 -9.52
N ALA A 150 -0.57 5.77 -9.52
CA ALA A 150 0.27 6.21 -8.41
C ALA A 150 0.04 7.68 -7.99
N LYS A 151 -0.39 8.55 -8.91
CA LYS A 151 -0.69 9.96 -8.64
C LYS A 151 -2.00 10.21 -7.91
N ILE A 152 -2.87 9.22 -7.84
CA ILE A 152 -4.12 9.29 -7.07
C ILE A 152 -3.84 9.11 -5.59
N CYS A 153 -2.82 8.32 -5.24
CA CYS A 153 -2.40 8.16 -3.87
C CYS A 153 -1.61 9.38 -3.41
N ASP A 154 -1.90 9.83 -2.19
CA ASP A 154 -1.24 11.00 -1.60
C ASP A 154 0.16 10.66 -1.12
N ASP A 155 0.36 9.43 -0.63
CA ASP A 155 1.64 8.96 -0.13
C ASP A 155 1.77 7.43 -0.20
N ILE A 156 2.94 6.91 0.22
CA ILE A 156 3.24 5.50 0.37
C ILE A 156 3.97 5.24 1.69
N ILE A 157 3.57 4.16 2.37
CA ILE A 157 4.32 3.53 3.45
C ILE A 157 4.64 2.11 3.01
N CYS A 158 5.89 1.74 3.08
CA CYS A 158 6.35 0.42 2.68
C CYS A 158 7.24 -0.20 3.74
N SER A 159 7.05 -1.49 3.99
CA SER A 159 7.85 -2.24 4.96
C SER A 159 9.35 -2.19 4.67
N SER A 160 9.75 -2.17 3.39
CA SER A 160 11.16 -2.05 3.01
C SER A 160 11.80 -0.70 3.34
N GLN A 161 10.99 0.35 3.57
CA GLN A 161 11.48 1.64 4.02
C GLN A 161 11.50 1.78 5.54
N ASN A 162 10.56 1.11 6.22
CA ASN A 162 10.37 1.23 7.67
C ASN A 162 11.05 0.12 8.48
N GLY A 163 11.50 -0.95 7.83
CA GLY A 163 12.11 -2.11 8.49
C GLY A 163 11.13 -2.97 9.30
N ALA A 164 9.82 -2.80 9.13
CA ALA A 164 8.78 -3.46 9.90
C ALA A 164 7.64 -3.94 8.99
N LEU A 165 7.07 -5.11 9.29
CA LEU A 165 5.85 -5.61 8.65
C LEU A 165 4.62 -5.15 9.43
N LYS A 166 3.48 -4.98 8.73
CA LYS A 166 2.21 -4.50 9.30
C LYS A 166 1.73 -5.35 10.48
N SER A 167 1.77 -6.68 10.34
CA SER A 167 1.32 -7.61 11.39
C SER A 167 2.30 -7.79 12.53
N GLU A 168 3.62 -7.66 12.30
CA GLU A 168 4.62 -7.85 13.34
C GLU A 168 4.74 -6.64 14.28
N ASN A 169 4.75 -5.44 13.71
CA ASN A 169 4.90 -4.21 14.48
C ASN A 169 4.14 -3.05 13.82
N PRO A 170 2.81 -2.99 13.97
CA PRO A 170 1.99 -1.95 13.36
C PRO A 170 2.36 -0.54 13.82
N GLN A 171 2.82 -0.38 15.07
CA GLN A 171 3.28 0.92 15.56
C GLN A 171 4.54 1.39 14.83
N ALA A 172 5.50 0.51 14.58
CA ALA A 172 6.69 0.88 13.80
C ALA A 172 6.36 1.10 12.32
N PHE A 173 5.37 0.38 11.78
CA PHE A 173 4.96 0.51 10.39
C PHE A 173 4.16 1.80 10.13
N PHE A 174 3.08 2.04 10.87
CA PHE A 174 2.14 3.16 10.64
C PHE A 174 2.48 4.40 11.46
N GLY A 175 2.99 4.22 12.69
CA GLY A 175 3.18 5.29 13.68
C GLY A 175 3.99 6.47 13.15
N PRO A 176 5.16 6.30 12.52
CA PRO A 176 5.95 7.42 12.01
C PRO A 176 5.22 8.31 11.00
N TRP A 177 4.32 7.71 10.19
CA TRP A 177 3.49 8.46 9.25
C TRP A 177 2.35 9.18 9.98
N LEU A 178 1.64 8.49 10.87
CA LEU A 178 0.54 9.03 11.66
C LEU A 178 1.01 10.19 12.53
N ASP A 179 2.12 10.05 13.24
CA ASP A 179 2.71 11.09 14.09
C ASP A 179 3.09 12.34 13.29
N ARG A 180 3.74 12.14 12.13
CA ARG A 180 4.13 13.23 11.23
C ARG A 180 2.94 14.06 10.76
N HIS A 181 1.78 13.43 10.58
CA HIS A 181 0.57 14.07 10.07
C HIS A 181 -0.44 14.44 11.16
N GLY A 182 -0.13 14.13 12.43
CA GLY A 182 -1.01 14.41 13.57
C GLY A 182 -2.33 13.66 13.50
N VAL A 183 -2.32 12.43 12.98
CA VAL A 183 -3.48 11.54 12.84
C VAL A 183 -3.36 10.41 13.87
N ALA A 184 -4.44 10.11 14.58
CA ALA A 184 -4.49 8.96 15.46
C ALA A 184 -4.92 7.68 14.71
N PHE A 185 -4.55 6.50 15.20
CA PHE A 185 -5.07 5.23 14.64
C PHE A 185 -6.60 5.22 14.57
N SER A 186 -7.29 5.79 15.56
CA SER A 186 -8.76 5.88 15.56
C SER A 186 -9.36 6.76 14.47
N GLU A 187 -8.53 7.53 13.76
CA GLU A 187 -8.90 8.37 12.62
C GLU A 187 -8.43 7.74 11.30
N ALA A 188 -8.00 6.48 11.34
CA ALA A 188 -7.46 5.74 10.20
C ALA A 188 -8.24 4.45 9.93
N VAL A 189 -8.37 4.10 8.66
CA VAL A 189 -8.89 2.82 8.20
C VAL A 189 -7.88 2.10 7.32
N LEU A 190 -7.75 0.79 7.47
CA LEU A 190 -6.90 -0.08 6.65
C LEU A 190 -7.77 -0.98 5.77
N LEU A 191 -7.53 -0.98 4.45
CA LEU A 191 -7.99 -2.00 3.52
C LEU A 191 -6.86 -3.00 3.30
N ASP A 192 -7.06 -4.26 3.69
CA ASP A 192 -6.04 -5.31 3.57
C ASP A 192 -6.70 -6.67 3.34
N ASP A 193 -6.09 -7.58 2.60
CA ASP A 193 -6.63 -8.91 2.37
C ASP A 193 -6.23 -9.91 3.46
N ARG A 194 -5.21 -9.58 4.26
CA ARG A 194 -4.68 -10.43 5.32
C ARG A 194 -5.35 -10.15 6.65
N GLU A 195 -5.83 -11.22 7.26
CA GLU A 195 -6.51 -11.15 8.56
C GLU A 195 -5.59 -10.69 9.69
N ASP A 196 -4.32 -11.14 9.67
CA ASP A 196 -3.32 -10.77 10.67
C ASP A 196 -2.98 -9.26 10.62
N ASN A 197 -2.86 -8.67 9.43
CA ASN A 197 -2.68 -7.24 9.27
C ASN A 197 -3.89 -6.44 9.79
N CYS A 198 -5.10 -6.87 9.44
CA CYS A 198 -6.34 -6.26 9.92
C CYS A 198 -6.45 -6.31 11.44
N ALA A 199 -6.17 -7.47 12.05
CA ALA A 199 -6.21 -7.66 13.49
C ALA A 199 -5.16 -6.80 14.21
N ALA A 200 -3.93 -6.77 13.70
CA ALA A 200 -2.85 -5.96 14.27
C ALA A 200 -3.17 -4.45 14.22
N PHE A 201 -3.73 -3.97 13.11
CA PHE A 201 -4.13 -2.56 12.95
C PHE A 201 -5.29 -2.19 13.90
N THR A 202 -6.30 -3.07 14.01
CA THR A 202 -7.43 -2.88 14.92
C THR A 202 -7.00 -2.88 16.39
N ALA A 203 -6.01 -3.69 16.76
CA ALA A 203 -5.45 -3.71 18.11
C ALA A 203 -4.79 -2.38 18.51
N GLN A 204 -4.37 -1.54 17.55
CA GLN A 204 -3.89 -0.17 17.78
C GLN A 204 -5.02 0.86 17.88
N GLY A 205 -6.27 0.45 17.76
CA GLY A 205 -7.45 1.32 17.81
C GLY A 205 -7.88 1.86 16.44
N GLY A 206 -7.32 1.39 15.34
CA GLY A 206 -7.76 1.70 13.98
C GLY A 206 -8.97 0.90 13.55
N THR A 207 -9.58 1.26 12.44
CA THR A 207 -10.60 0.45 11.76
C THR A 207 -9.95 -0.35 10.64
N ALA A 208 -10.31 -1.61 10.48
CA ALA A 208 -9.84 -2.41 9.35
C ALA A 208 -11.01 -2.99 8.54
N ILE A 209 -10.89 -2.94 7.23
CA ILE A 209 -11.79 -3.53 6.26
C ILE A 209 -11.02 -4.65 5.56
N ARG A 210 -11.39 -5.91 5.85
CA ARG A 210 -10.79 -7.04 5.15
C ARG A 210 -11.38 -7.15 3.76
N TRP A 211 -10.58 -6.83 2.76
CA TRP A 211 -11.01 -6.83 1.37
C TRP A 211 -10.00 -7.55 0.49
N LYS A 212 -10.48 -8.48 -0.32
CA LYS A 212 -9.65 -9.32 -1.17
C LYS A 212 -10.09 -9.24 -2.62
N MET A 213 -9.18 -8.81 -3.48
CA MET A 213 -9.40 -8.68 -4.91
C MET A 213 -9.91 -10.00 -5.55
N GLY A 214 -11.03 -9.89 -6.27
CA GLY A 214 -11.66 -11.01 -6.99
C GLY A 214 -12.57 -11.90 -6.16
N THR A 215 -12.74 -11.62 -4.85
CA THR A 215 -13.72 -12.28 -3.99
C THR A 215 -14.61 -11.29 -3.24
N SER A 216 -14.10 -10.09 -2.94
CA SER A 216 -14.86 -9.03 -2.27
C SER A 216 -15.49 -8.08 -3.29
N ASP A 217 -16.65 -7.53 -2.96
CA ASP A 217 -17.37 -6.57 -3.79
C ASP A 217 -16.82 -5.16 -3.57
N VAL A 218 -16.58 -4.43 -4.65
CA VAL A 218 -16.11 -3.04 -4.60
C VAL A 218 -17.18 -2.10 -4.04
N ALA A 219 -18.46 -2.38 -4.31
CA ALA A 219 -19.55 -1.60 -3.73
C ALA A 219 -19.59 -1.75 -2.21
N GLU A 220 -19.39 -2.96 -1.68
CA GLU A 220 -19.31 -3.21 -0.25
C GLU A 220 -18.13 -2.44 0.39
N ALA A 221 -16.96 -2.44 -0.24
CA ALA A 221 -15.83 -1.67 0.26
C ALA A 221 -16.14 -0.16 0.30
N LYS A 222 -16.81 0.36 -0.72
CA LYS A 222 -17.24 1.76 -0.78
C LYS A 222 -18.20 2.07 0.38
N ASP A 223 -19.22 1.26 0.58
CA ASP A 223 -20.22 1.46 1.65
C ASP A 223 -19.57 1.42 3.05
N GLN A 224 -18.64 0.50 3.27
CA GLN A 224 -17.90 0.41 4.54
C GLN A 224 -17.00 1.63 4.78
N LEU A 225 -16.35 2.16 3.75
CA LEU A 225 -15.56 3.39 3.84
C LEU A 225 -16.43 4.61 4.12
N GLU A 226 -17.59 4.73 3.48
CA GLU A 226 -18.56 5.80 3.72
C GLU A 226 -19.10 5.74 5.16
N GLN A 227 -19.47 4.57 5.65
CA GLN A 227 -19.91 4.35 7.04
C GLN A 227 -18.82 4.72 8.05
N TRP A 228 -17.56 4.37 7.77
CA TRP A 228 -16.44 4.77 8.61
C TRP A 228 -16.29 6.30 8.66
N LEU A 229 -16.36 7.00 7.53
CA LEU A 229 -16.30 8.47 7.47
C LEU A 229 -17.42 9.10 8.29
N GLU A 230 -18.67 8.62 8.14
CA GLU A 230 -19.82 9.10 8.90
C GLU A 230 -19.66 8.88 10.42
N SER A 231 -19.08 7.75 10.82
CA SER A 231 -18.86 7.44 12.23
C SER A 231 -17.90 8.44 12.89
N LEU A 232 -16.86 8.86 12.18
CA LEU A 232 -15.91 9.88 12.62
C LEU A 232 -16.57 11.27 12.74
N ASP A 233 -17.47 11.61 11.84
CA ASP A 233 -18.20 12.88 11.90
C ASP A 233 -19.12 12.93 13.12
N LYS A 234 -19.87 11.86 13.37
CA LYS A 234 -20.72 11.72 14.56
C LYS A 234 -19.91 11.86 15.84
N ALA A 235 -18.76 11.21 15.94
CA ALA A 235 -17.88 11.29 17.10
C ALA A 235 -17.33 12.71 17.33
N ARG A 236 -17.03 13.46 16.28
CA ARG A 236 -16.58 14.86 16.37
C ARG A 236 -17.66 15.79 16.88
N VAL A 237 -18.88 15.66 16.39
CA VAL A 237 -20.04 16.46 16.84
C VAL A 237 -20.31 16.22 18.32
N THR A 238 -20.26 14.97 18.78
CA THR A 238 -20.48 14.62 20.20
C THR A 238 -19.40 15.25 21.11
N LYS A 239 -18.13 15.26 20.70
CA LYS A 239 -17.05 15.90 21.47
C LYS A 239 -17.18 17.42 21.50
N ALA A 240 -17.64 18.06 20.44
CA ALA A 240 -17.83 19.50 20.38
C ALA A 240 -19.04 19.99 21.20
N GLY A 241 -20.11 19.18 21.30
CA GLY A 241 -21.31 19.50 22.04
C GLY A 241 -21.22 19.30 23.56
N GLY A 242 -20.19 18.59 24.04
CA GLY A 242 -20.03 18.23 25.47
C GLY A 242 -19.40 19.32 26.37
N THR A 243 -19.01 20.50 25.86
CA THR A 243 -18.29 21.53 26.63
C THR A 243 -19.18 22.72 27.00
N LEU A 244 -20.40 22.50 27.42
CA LEU A 244 -21.17 23.48 28.16
C LEU A 244 -21.07 23.16 29.67
N VAL A 245 -19.98 23.63 30.28
CA VAL A 245 -19.93 23.76 31.76
C VAL A 245 -20.93 24.86 32.11
N PRO A 246 -22.02 24.57 32.91
CA PRO A 246 -22.88 25.64 33.38
C PRO A 246 -22.07 26.56 34.29
N ALA A 247 -22.09 27.86 33.99
CA ALA A 247 -21.56 28.87 34.89
C ALA A 247 -22.21 28.72 36.28
N SER A 248 -21.40 28.54 37.32
CA SER A 248 -21.85 28.54 38.68
C SER A 248 -22.58 29.87 38.99
N PRO A 249 -23.79 29.86 39.52
CA PRO A 249 -24.44 31.09 39.98
C PRO A 249 -23.64 31.65 41.14
N GLY A 250 -23.14 32.87 40.97
CA GLY A 250 -22.48 33.61 42.02
C GLY A 250 -23.39 33.74 43.22
N SER A 251 -22.86 33.39 44.38
CA SER A 251 -23.49 33.65 45.69
C SER A 251 -23.43 35.15 46.00
N PRO A 252 -24.44 35.67 46.69
CA PRO A 252 -24.59 37.11 47.00
C PRO A 252 -23.60 37.65 48.03
#